data_400764d98748e4f30d9f33881ea2147f
#
_entry.id   400764d98748e4f30d9f33881ea2147f
#
_cell.length_a   1.000
_cell.length_b   1.000
_cell.length_c   1.000
_cell.angle_alpha   90.00
_cell.angle_beta   90.00
_cell.angle_gamma   90.00
#
_symmetry.space_group_name_H-M   'P 1'
#
loop_
_entity.id
_entity.type
_entity.pdbx_description
1 polymer ?
#
loop_
_entity_poly.entity_id
_entity_poly.type
_entity_poly.pdbx_seq_one_letter_code
_entity_poly.pdbx_strand_id
1 'polypeptide(L)'
;MANEPKKILIIEDDYFLSSLMKARLEKEGFAVGQAFDGEEALQLLKQEIPALVILDLIMPKVTGFEVLQMISITPQLDKIPVVIVSNLAQDSDIEKARQLGAREYFIKVKISIDDLIEKIKTLAA
;
A
#
# COMPACT_ATOMS: atom_id res chain seq x y z
N MET A 1 2.91 28.70 6.10
CA MET A 1 1.94 27.60 6.10
C MET A 1 2.57 26.29 6.51
N ALA A 2 2.01 25.64 7.48
CA ALA A 2 2.49 24.34 7.89
C ALA A 2 2.16 23.30 6.82
N ASN A 3 3.13 22.46 6.52
CA ASN A 3 2.90 21.35 5.61
C ASN A 3 2.26 20.21 6.39
N GLU A 4 1.09 19.80 5.96
CA GLU A 4 0.48 18.62 6.54
C GLU A 4 1.26 17.39 6.14
N PRO A 5 1.42 16.40 7.03
CA PRO A 5 2.08 15.15 6.66
C PRO A 5 1.32 14.46 5.55
N LYS A 6 2.04 13.90 4.60
CA LYS A 6 1.42 13.06 3.60
C LYS A 6 0.94 11.78 4.25
N LYS A 7 -0.24 11.32 3.84
CA LYS A 7 -0.83 10.13 4.42
C LYS A 7 -0.54 8.89 3.59
N ILE A 8 -0.10 7.84 4.26
CA ILE A 8 0.11 6.53 3.65
C ILE A 8 -0.92 5.58 4.25
N LEU A 9 -1.61 4.84 3.40
CA LEU A 9 -2.52 3.80 3.85
C LEU A 9 -1.82 2.45 3.68
N ILE A 10 -1.70 1.71 4.78
CA ILE A 10 -1.14 0.35 4.77
C ILE A 10 -2.30 -0.63 4.78
N ILE A 11 -2.36 -1.48 3.77
CA ILE A 11 -3.38 -2.53 3.65
C ILE A 11 -2.66 -3.87 3.78
N GLU A 12 -2.68 -4.44 4.97
CA GLU A 12 -1.91 -5.62 5.34
C GLU A 12 -2.59 -6.32 6.51
N ASP A 13 -2.87 -7.61 6.36
CA ASP A 13 -3.55 -8.37 7.42
C ASP A 13 -2.59 -8.86 8.51
N ASP A 14 -1.29 -8.90 8.26
CA ASP A 14 -0.30 -9.22 9.28
C ASP A 14 -0.13 -8.00 10.20
N TYR A 15 -0.74 -8.09 11.37
CA TYR A 15 -0.75 -6.97 12.32
C TYR A 15 0.66 -6.53 12.70
N PHE A 16 1.56 -7.49 12.91
CA PHE A 16 2.93 -7.17 13.33
C PHE A 16 3.67 -6.39 12.25
N LEU A 17 3.61 -6.87 11.01
CA LEU A 17 4.28 -6.20 9.90
C LEU A 17 3.67 -4.82 9.64
N SER A 18 2.34 -4.73 9.67
CA SER A 18 1.65 -3.46 9.48
C SER A 18 2.09 -2.43 10.52
N SER A 19 2.14 -2.85 11.78
CA SER A 19 2.52 -1.95 12.88
C SER A 19 3.98 -1.54 12.80
N LEU A 20 4.85 -2.45 12.37
CA LEU A 20 6.26 -2.12 12.17
C LEU A 20 6.43 -1.07 11.08
N MET A 21 5.75 -1.26 9.95
CA MET A 21 5.80 -0.29 8.85
C MET A 21 5.24 1.06 9.30
N LYS A 22 4.14 1.04 10.04
CA LYS A 22 3.54 2.27 10.56
C LYS A 22 4.52 3.04 11.42
N ALA A 23 5.15 2.37 12.39
CA ALA A 23 6.08 3.03 13.29
C ALA A 23 7.25 3.66 12.52
N ARG A 24 7.78 2.92 11.55
CA ARG A 24 8.90 3.42 10.76
C ARG A 24 8.51 4.60 9.87
N LEU A 25 7.34 4.55 9.26
CA LEU A 25 6.87 5.64 8.40
C LEU A 25 6.51 6.89 9.19
N GLU A 26 5.92 6.71 10.37
CA GLU A 26 5.63 7.85 11.24
C GLU A 26 6.92 8.55 11.69
N LYS A 27 7.97 7.79 11.93
CA LYS A 27 9.28 8.36 12.24
C LYS A 27 9.81 9.23 11.10
N GLU A 28 9.44 8.91 9.86
CA GLU A 28 9.86 9.69 8.70
C GLU A 28 8.94 10.88 8.42
N GLY A 29 7.93 11.10 9.25
CA GLY A 29 7.05 12.26 9.13
C GLY A 29 5.75 12.01 8.41
N PHE A 30 5.43 10.77 8.07
CA PHE A 30 4.16 10.46 7.40
C PHE A 30 3.05 10.27 8.43
N ALA A 31 1.82 10.60 8.03
CA ALA A 31 0.63 10.12 8.73
C ALA A 31 0.29 8.75 8.16
N VAL A 32 -0.12 7.81 9.00
CA VAL A 32 -0.34 6.43 8.56
C VAL A 32 -1.71 5.93 9.01
N GLY A 33 -2.48 5.42 8.04
CA GLY A 33 -3.69 4.66 8.31
C GLY A 33 -3.44 3.19 8.07
N GLN A 34 -4.19 2.35 8.75
CA GLN A 34 -4.06 0.90 8.63
C GLN A 34 -5.40 0.27 8.31
N ALA A 35 -5.41 -0.62 7.32
CA ALA A 35 -6.52 -1.52 7.05
C ALA A 35 -5.97 -2.94 7.14
N PHE A 36 -6.71 -3.82 7.78
CA PHE A 36 -6.26 -5.19 8.04
C PHE A 36 -6.95 -6.21 7.15
N ASP A 37 -7.84 -5.76 6.28
CA ASP A 37 -8.43 -6.57 5.22
C ASP A 37 -8.90 -5.65 4.09
N GLY A 38 -9.27 -6.26 2.97
CA GLY A 38 -9.66 -5.48 1.79
C GLY A 38 -10.96 -4.72 1.95
N GLU A 39 -11.89 -5.25 2.75
CA GLU A 39 -13.15 -4.57 3.00
C GLU A 39 -12.94 -3.28 3.79
N GLU A 40 -12.14 -3.35 4.84
CA GLU A 40 -11.77 -2.18 5.62
C GLU A 40 -11.03 -1.16 4.75
N ALA A 41 -10.15 -1.65 3.87
CA ALA A 41 -9.41 -0.78 2.97
C ALA A 41 -10.35 0.03 2.07
N LEU A 42 -11.36 -0.62 1.51
CA LEU A 42 -12.31 0.07 0.63
C LEU A 42 -13.11 1.11 1.40
N GLN A 43 -13.45 0.84 2.66
CA GLN A 43 -14.14 1.82 3.50
C GLN A 43 -13.27 3.05 3.77
N LEU A 44 -12.01 2.82 4.10
CA LEU A 44 -11.09 3.92 4.38
C LEU A 44 -10.80 4.76 3.14
N LEU A 45 -10.71 4.13 1.97
CA LEU A 45 -10.48 4.85 0.73
C LEU A 45 -11.65 5.73 0.31
N LYS A 46 -12.86 5.43 0.80
CA LYS A 46 -14.02 6.29 0.58
C LYS A 46 -13.98 7.53 1.45
N GLN A 47 -13.30 7.47 2.58
CA GLN A 47 -13.27 8.56 3.54
C GLN A 47 -12.15 9.55 3.28
N GLU A 48 -11.01 9.05 2.80
CA GLU A 48 -9.84 9.89 2.64
C GLU A 48 -8.96 9.36 1.53
N ILE A 49 -8.42 10.25 0.71
CA ILE A 49 -7.52 9.89 -0.38
C ILE A 49 -6.08 9.96 0.16
N PRO A 50 -5.37 8.82 0.26
CA PRO A 50 -3.99 8.85 0.71
C PRO A 50 -3.04 9.33 -0.38
N ALA A 51 -1.84 9.69 0.01
CA ALA A 51 -0.79 10.05 -0.95
C ALA A 51 -0.14 8.81 -1.56
N LEU A 52 -0.21 7.67 -0.86
CA LEU A 52 0.38 6.42 -1.33
C LEU A 52 -0.30 5.26 -0.60
N VAL A 53 -0.42 4.12 -1.26
CA VAL A 53 -0.99 2.90 -0.69
C VAL A 53 0.06 1.80 -0.72
N ILE A 54 0.24 1.14 0.43
CA ILE A 54 1.03 -0.10 0.52
C ILE A 54 0.02 -1.23 0.63
N LEU A 55 0.10 -2.22 -0.25
CA LEU A 55 -0.94 -3.22 -0.41
C LEU A 55 -0.38 -4.62 -0.49
N ASP A 56 -0.87 -5.52 0.37
CA ASP A 56 -0.63 -6.94 0.21
C ASP A 56 -1.72 -7.54 -0.67
N LEU A 57 -1.36 -8.55 -1.45
CA LEU A 57 -2.29 -9.20 -2.37
C LEU A 57 -3.04 -10.36 -1.73
N ILE A 58 -2.49 -10.96 -0.66
CA ILE A 58 -3.10 -12.12 0.00
C ILE A 58 -3.76 -11.65 1.29
N MET A 59 -5.08 -11.49 1.27
CA MET A 59 -5.83 -11.05 2.44
C MET A 59 -7.18 -11.75 2.47
N PRO A 60 -7.79 -11.90 3.65
CA PRO A 60 -9.14 -12.45 3.74
C PRO A 60 -10.17 -11.47 3.17
N LYS A 61 -11.35 -11.98 2.88
CA LYS A 61 -12.51 -11.26 2.37
C LYS A 61 -12.28 -10.74 0.95
N VAL A 62 -11.81 -9.50 0.81
CA VAL A 62 -11.51 -8.91 -0.49
C VAL A 62 -10.01 -9.00 -0.71
N THR A 63 -9.60 -9.58 -1.83
CA THR A 63 -8.17 -9.76 -2.13
C THR A 63 -7.52 -8.43 -2.48
N GLY A 64 -6.19 -8.39 -2.38
CA GLY A 64 -5.46 -7.20 -2.78
C GLY A 64 -5.60 -6.88 -4.27
N PHE A 65 -5.74 -7.89 -5.13
CA PHE A 65 -6.00 -7.63 -6.55
C PHE A 65 -7.32 -6.90 -6.75
N GLU A 66 -8.36 -7.28 -5.99
CA GLU A 66 -9.65 -6.61 -6.07
C GLU A 66 -9.56 -5.16 -5.59
N VAL A 67 -8.80 -4.92 -4.51
CA VAL A 67 -8.58 -3.55 -4.02
C VAL A 67 -7.84 -2.72 -5.07
N LEU A 68 -6.79 -3.30 -5.67
CA LEU A 68 -6.01 -2.61 -6.70
C LEU A 68 -6.88 -2.27 -7.91
N GLN A 69 -7.72 -3.22 -8.33
CA GLN A 69 -8.63 -2.97 -9.44
C GLN A 69 -9.60 -1.84 -9.13
N MET A 70 -10.16 -1.83 -7.92
CA MET A 70 -11.08 -0.78 -7.50
C MET A 70 -10.40 0.59 -7.52
N ILE A 71 -9.15 0.66 -7.04
CA ILE A 71 -8.38 1.90 -7.08
C ILE A 71 -8.19 2.35 -8.53
N SER A 72 -7.85 1.42 -9.41
CA SER A 72 -7.51 1.76 -10.81
C SER A 72 -8.70 2.30 -11.60
N ILE A 73 -9.93 1.92 -11.22
CA ILE A 73 -11.13 2.36 -11.93
C ILE A 73 -11.85 3.52 -11.24
N THR A 74 -11.34 4.00 -10.11
CA THR A 74 -11.97 5.09 -9.36
C THR A 74 -11.23 6.39 -9.68
N PRO A 75 -11.89 7.36 -10.33
CA PRO A 75 -11.18 8.55 -10.83
C PRO A 75 -10.41 9.33 -9.76
N GLN A 76 -10.91 9.38 -8.53
CA GLN A 76 -10.22 10.09 -7.46
C GLN A 76 -8.99 9.34 -6.95
N LEU A 77 -8.88 8.05 -7.25
CA LEU A 77 -7.85 7.18 -6.68
C LEU A 77 -6.84 6.69 -7.72
N ASP A 78 -7.14 6.79 -8.99
CA ASP A 78 -6.37 6.12 -10.04
C ASP A 78 -4.95 6.66 -10.23
N LYS A 79 -4.65 7.82 -9.67
CA LYS A 79 -3.32 8.42 -9.75
C LYS A 79 -2.47 8.20 -8.51
N ILE A 80 -3.03 7.57 -7.48
CA ILE A 80 -2.30 7.30 -6.25
C ILE A 80 -1.28 6.19 -6.52
N PRO A 81 0.00 6.37 -6.17
CA PRO A 81 0.95 5.28 -6.31
C PRO A 81 0.59 4.15 -5.35
N VAL A 82 0.46 2.95 -5.91
CA VAL A 82 0.22 1.73 -5.14
C VAL A 82 1.47 0.88 -5.20
N VAL A 83 1.99 0.55 -4.02
CA VAL A 83 3.18 -0.28 -3.86
C VAL A 83 2.73 -1.63 -3.32
N ILE A 84 3.02 -2.69 -4.05
CA ILE A 84 2.69 -4.04 -3.60
C ILE A 84 3.81 -4.55 -2.71
N VAL A 85 3.44 -5.09 -1.56
CA VAL A 85 4.36 -5.78 -0.65
C VAL A 85 3.71 -7.11 -0.31
N SER A 86 4.17 -8.18 -0.94
CA SER A 86 3.50 -9.48 -0.86
C SER A 86 4.50 -10.61 -1.01
N ASN A 87 4.13 -11.80 -0.55
CA ASN A 87 4.91 -13.01 -0.80
C ASN A 87 4.52 -13.74 -2.07
N LEU A 88 3.48 -13.27 -2.78
CA LEU A 88 3.22 -13.78 -4.13
C LEU A 88 4.38 -13.34 -5.02
N ALA A 89 5.02 -14.31 -5.67
CA ALA A 89 6.27 -14.05 -6.37
C ALA A 89 6.30 -14.59 -7.81
N GLN A 90 5.19 -15.12 -8.30
CA GLN A 90 5.14 -15.62 -9.68
C GLN A 90 5.11 -14.44 -10.65
N ASP A 91 5.74 -14.63 -11.81
CA ASP A 91 5.77 -13.59 -12.83
C ASP A 91 4.36 -13.16 -13.24
N SER A 92 3.42 -14.12 -13.28
CA SER A 92 2.04 -13.81 -13.64
C SER A 92 1.37 -12.88 -12.62
N ASP A 93 1.67 -13.04 -11.32
CA ASP A 93 1.12 -12.18 -10.29
C ASP A 93 1.68 -10.76 -10.41
N ILE A 94 2.97 -10.66 -10.64
CA ILE A 94 3.66 -9.38 -10.77
C ILE A 94 3.14 -8.64 -12.00
N GLU A 95 2.99 -9.34 -13.10
CA GLU A 95 2.50 -8.74 -14.33
C GLU A 95 1.04 -8.30 -14.19
N LYS A 96 0.21 -9.11 -13.54
CA LYS A 96 -1.19 -8.74 -13.29
C LYS A 96 -1.29 -7.47 -12.45
N ALA A 97 -0.48 -7.39 -11.39
CA ALA A 97 -0.46 -6.20 -10.55
C ALA A 97 -0.03 -4.97 -11.33
N ARG A 98 1.00 -5.12 -12.16
CA ARG A 98 1.48 -4.00 -12.99
C ARG A 98 0.40 -3.54 -13.96
N GLN A 99 -0.29 -4.47 -14.61
CA GLN A 99 -1.37 -4.14 -15.53
C GLN A 99 -2.53 -3.43 -14.84
N LEU A 100 -2.75 -3.73 -13.56
CA LEU A 100 -3.77 -3.05 -12.76
C LEU A 100 -3.29 -1.73 -12.18
N GLY A 101 -2.07 -1.31 -12.49
CA GLY A 101 -1.58 0.01 -12.13
C GLY A 101 -0.63 0.09 -10.95
N ALA A 102 -0.16 -1.05 -10.43
CA ALA A 102 0.81 -1.02 -9.35
C ALA A 102 2.10 -0.33 -9.80
N ARG A 103 2.58 0.59 -8.98
CA ARG A 103 3.80 1.35 -9.28
C ARG A 103 5.05 0.53 -9.04
N GLU A 104 5.08 -0.22 -7.94
CA GLU A 104 6.20 -1.05 -7.54
C GLU A 104 5.69 -2.33 -6.93
N TYR A 105 6.53 -3.37 -6.97
CA TYR A 105 6.19 -4.67 -6.42
C TYR A 105 7.39 -5.19 -5.64
N PHE A 106 7.22 -5.40 -4.35
CA PHE A 106 8.27 -5.93 -3.49
C PHE A 106 7.84 -7.26 -2.89
N ILE A 107 8.73 -8.23 -2.90
CA ILE A 107 8.48 -9.54 -2.31
C ILE A 107 8.94 -9.47 -0.86
N LYS A 108 8.01 -9.75 0.08
CA LYS A 108 8.23 -9.54 1.52
C LYS A 108 9.52 -10.17 2.02
N VAL A 109 9.79 -11.42 1.63
CA VAL A 109 10.95 -12.15 2.13
C VAL A 109 12.26 -11.72 1.48
N LYS A 110 12.21 -10.85 0.49
CA LYS A 110 13.40 -10.42 -0.25
C LYS A 110 13.80 -8.97 -0.01
N ILE A 111 12.95 -8.19 0.64
CA ILE A 111 13.26 -6.78 0.87
C ILE A 111 13.39 -6.53 2.37
N SER A 112 14.42 -5.77 2.77
CA SER A 112 14.55 -5.34 4.17
C SER A 112 13.57 -4.22 4.45
N ILE A 113 13.22 -4.06 5.72
CA ILE A 113 12.35 -2.96 6.12
C ILE A 113 13.02 -1.61 5.81
N ASP A 114 14.31 -1.50 6.00
CA ASP A 114 15.02 -0.25 5.71
C ASP A 114 14.94 0.12 4.24
N ASP A 115 15.17 -0.84 3.34
CA ASP A 115 15.08 -0.60 1.91
C ASP A 115 13.65 -0.25 1.49
N LEU A 116 12.67 -0.93 2.08
CA LEU A 116 11.27 -0.65 1.78
C LEU A 116 10.90 0.79 2.16
N ILE A 117 11.29 1.22 3.35
CA ILE A 117 11.00 2.58 3.82
C ILE A 117 11.65 3.63 2.91
N GLU A 118 12.90 3.39 2.48
CA GLU A 118 13.58 4.31 1.57
C GLU A 118 12.87 4.42 0.22
N LYS A 119 12.40 3.29 -0.31
CA LYS A 119 11.65 3.30 -1.57
C LYS A 119 10.34 4.07 -1.43
N ILE A 120 9.63 3.87 -0.32
CA ILE A 120 8.37 4.56 -0.08
C ILE A 120 8.59 6.06 0.04
N LYS A 121 9.64 6.49 0.73
CA LYS A 121 9.98 7.91 0.84
C LYS A 121 10.17 8.54 -0.54
N THR A 122 10.85 7.85 -1.42
CA THR A 122 11.10 8.33 -2.77
C THR A 122 9.79 8.45 -3.56
N LEU A 123 8.92 7.45 -3.47
CA LEU A 123 7.68 7.42 -4.22
C LEU A 123 6.65 8.41 -3.69
N ALA A 124 6.67 8.69 -2.40
CA ALA A 124 5.72 9.60 -1.76
C ALA A 124 6.18 11.06 -1.78
N ALA A 125 7.40 11.31 -2.21
CA ALA A 125 7.98 12.65 -2.21
C ALA A 125 7.23 13.64 -3.13
#